data_13ea59a98e0d8fc5244a26ff8559697a
#
_entry.id   13ea59a98e0d8fc5244a26ff8559697a
#
_cell.length_a   1.000
_cell.length_b   1.000
_cell.length_c   1.000
_cell.angle_alpha   90.00
_cell.angle_beta   90.00
_cell.angle_gamma   90.00
#
_symmetry.space_group_name_H-M   'P 1'
#
loop_
_entity.id
_entity.type
_entity.pdbx_description
1 polymer ?
#
loop_
_entity_poly.entity_id
_entity_poly.type
_entity_poly.pdbx_seq_one_letter_code
_entity_poly.pdbx_strand_id
1 'polypeptide(L)'
;MRRFEYSRADAPEQAAMSANAKDASFIAGGTNLLDLMKLEIETPTKLVDVTRLTLKQVETTDEGGLRIGTLVTNSDLAGHPDVIANYPVLSRAILAGATGQLRNKATTGGNFLQRTRCYYFYQTDSPCNKREPGTGCPAINGENRALAILGTSDACIAQHPSDMAVAMRLLDAKIETVKADGSTRTIPVSEFYCLPKDTPHIENVLESGELITHVVLPAPIKGMHTYDKVRDRASYAFALVSCAAVIEVGDDGHLTTVRLAFGGIGTEPWCNEAVEALLMDTDGNDEVIKQAADLLLQDAKSNGQNDFKIPLTRRLLKQVIQRALAAGEGA
;
A
#
# COMPACT_ATOMS: atom_id res chain seq x y z
N MET A 1 -8.27 -13.79 22.31
CA MET A 1 -9.27 -13.83 21.20
C MET A 1 -10.64 -14.10 21.81
N ARG A 2 -11.60 -13.22 21.56
CA ARG A 2 -12.98 -13.32 22.04
C ARG A 2 -13.79 -14.31 21.20
N ARG A 3 -14.94 -14.74 21.70
CA ARG A 3 -15.88 -15.58 20.94
C ARG A 3 -16.50 -14.75 19.81
N PHE A 4 -16.71 -15.38 18.65
CA PHE A 4 -17.35 -14.78 17.49
C PHE A 4 -18.23 -15.82 16.77
N GLU A 5 -19.23 -15.35 16.04
CA GLU A 5 -19.97 -16.12 15.07
C GLU A 5 -19.14 -16.27 13.79
N TYR A 6 -19.26 -17.42 13.15
CA TYR A 6 -18.61 -17.67 11.87
C TYR A 6 -19.65 -18.04 10.83
N SER A 7 -19.64 -17.32 9.72
CA SER A 7 -20.45 -17.63 8.55
C SER A 7 -19.58 -17.64 7.30
N ARG A 8 -20.00 -18.35 6.28
CA ARG A 8 -19.31 -18.44 5.00
C ARG A 8 -20.24 -17.91 3.92
N ALA A 9 -19.74 -17.04 3.07
CA ALA A 9 -20.49 -16.46 1.99
C ALA A 9 -20.31 -17.26 0.70
N ASP A 10 -21.39 -17.36 -0.09
CA ASP A 10 -21.41 -18.02 -1.40
C ASP A 10 -21.48 -17.00 -2.56
N ALA A 11 -21.79 -15.72 -2.27
CA ALA A 11 -21.82 -14.62 -3.23
C ALA A 11 -21.28 -13.33 -2.61
N PRO A 12 -20.68 -12.40 -3.42
CA PRO A 12 -20.13 -11.13 -2.92
C PRO A 12 -21.18 -10.25 -2.22
N GLU A 13 -22.39 -10.16 -2.77
CA GLU A 13 -23.50 -9.37 -2.23
C GLU A 13 -23.97 -9.93 -0.88
N GLN A 14 -24.02 -11.27 -0.77
CA GLN A 14 -24.34 -11.96 0.49
C GLN A 14 -23.27 -11.68 1.55
N ALA A 15 -21.98 -11.70 1.15
CA ALA A 15 -20.89 -11.37 2.04
C ALA A 15 -21.02 -9.94 2.58
N ALA A 16 -21.26 -8.98 1.68
CA ALA A 16 -21.41 -7.57 1.99
C ALA A 16 -22.60 -7.34 2.95
N MET A 17 -23.76 -7.92 2.64
CA MET A 17 -24.95 -7.86 3.50
C MET A 17 -24.66 -8.46 4.89
N SER A 18 -23.99 -9.62 4.95
CA SER A 18 -23.67 -10.30 6.21
C SER A 18 -22.67 -9.54 7.07
N ALA A 19 -21.75 -8.80 6.47
CA ALA A 19 -20.73 -8.01 7.14
C ALA A 19 -21.19 -6.58 7.47
N ASN A 20 -22.38 -6.16 7.05
CA ASN A 20 -22.98 -4.86 7.45
C ASN A 20 -23.53 -4.86 8.88
N ALA A 21 -23.51 -6.02 9.54
CA ALA A 21 -23.86 -6.11 10.96
C ALA A 21 -22.79 -5.40 11.81
N LYS A 22 -23.22 -4.82 12.91
CA LYS A 22 -22.30 -4.18 13.87
C LYS A 22 -21.22 -5.16 14.32
N ASP A 23 -19.96 -4.70 14.34
CA ASP A 23 -18.79 -5.47 14.76
C ASP A 23 -18.58 -6.77 13.94
N ALA A 24 -19.05 -6.82 12.68
CA ALA A 24 -18.73 -7.88 11.76
C ALA A 24 -17.48 -7.53 10.93
N SER A 25 -16.70 -8.55 10.54
CA SER A 25 -15.50 -8.39 9.70
C SER A 25 -15.42 -9.51 8.66
N PHE A 26 -14.90 -9.16 7.49
CA PHE A 26 -14.52 -10.18 6.49
C PHE A 26 -13.25 -10.92 6.92
N ILE A 27 -13.19 -12.20 6.62
CA ILE A 27 -11.95 -12.97 6.73
C ILE A 27 -11.64 -13.66 5.39
N ALA A 28 -10.43 -13.40 4.90
CA ALA A 28 -9.83 -14.08 3.75
C ALA A 28 -8.62 -14.91 4.22
N GLY A 29 -7.39 -14.54 3.86
CA GLY A 29 -6.19 -15.23 4.31
C GLY A 29 -5.89 -15.16 5.82
N GLY A 30 -6.47 -14.21 6.53
CA GLY A 30 -6.35 -14.03 7.98
C GLY A 30 -4.99 -13.52 8.47
N THR A 31 -4.02 -13.29 7.58
CA THR A 31 -2.62 -12.98 7.93
C THR A 31 -2.40 -11.64 8.65
N ASN A 32 -3.42 -10.80 8.74
CA ASN A 32 -3.41 -9.60 9.56
C ASN A 32 -4.51 -9.65 10.63
N LEU A 33 -5.75 -9.94 10.24
CA LEU A 33 -6.90 -9.92 11.15
C LEU A 33 -6.73 -10.87 12.34
N LEU A 34 -6.27 -12.11 12.12
CA LEU A 34 -6.14 -13.09 13.21
C LEU A 34 -5.10 -12.69 14.24
N ASP A 35 -4.02 -12.03 13.84
CA ASP A 35 -3.02 -11.52 14.78
C ASP A 35 -3.59 -10.38 15.64
N LEU A 36 -4.35 -9.46 15.03
CA LEU A 36 -5.04 -8.39 15.75
C LEU A 36 -6.12 -8.92 16.69
N MET A 37 -6.82 -9.98 16.28
CA MET A 37 -7.81 -10.66 17.14
C MET A 37 -7.17 -11.38 18.32
N LYS A 38 -5.99 -12.01 18.15
CA LYS A 38 -5.26 -12.66 19.24
C LYS A 38 -4.80 -11.67 20.29
N LEU A 39 -4.42 -10.46 19.85
CA LEU A 39 -4.01 -9.35 20.72
C LEU A 39 -5.20 -8.53 21.25
N GLU A 40 -6.42 -8.87 20.87
CA GLU A 40 -7.67 -8.14 21.24
C GLU A 40 -7.67 -6.67 20.77
N ILE A 41 -6.91 -6.34 19.73
CA ILE A 41 -6.94 -5.04 19.05
C ILE A 41 -8.19 -4.94 18.17
N GLU A 42 -8.48 -6.00 17.43
CA GLU A 42 -9.73 -6.20 16.70
C GLU A 42 -10.55 -7.27 17.43
N THR A 43 -11.80 -6.95 17.73
CA THR A 43 -12.67 -7.86 18.49
C THR A 43 -14.03 -8.05 17.80
N PRO A 44 -14.05 -8.49 16.51
CA PRO A 44 -15.30 -8.70 15.82
C PRO A 44 -16.14 -9.77 16.52
N THR A 45 -17.44 -9.54 16.56
CA THR A 45 -18.41 -10.52 17.08
C THR A 45 -18.86 -11.51 16.01
N LYS A 46 -18.59 -11.20 14.72
CA LYS A 46 -18.93 -12.05 13.58
C LYS A 46 -17.82 -12.00 12.53
N LEU A 47 -17.44 -13.17 12.03
CA LEU A 47 -16.56 -13.32 10.87
C LEU A 47 -17.35 -13.85 9.66
N VAL A 48 -17.21 -13.14 8.54
CA VAL A 48 -17.76 -13.54 7.24
C VAL A 48 -16.61 -14.03 6.37
N ASP A 49 -16.52 -15.34 6.20
CA ASP A 49 -15.48 -16.00 5.38
C ASP A 49 -15.81 -15.85 3.90
N VAL A 50 -14.92 -15.16 3.18
CA VAL A 50 -15.03 -14.89 1.74
C VAL A 50 -14.15 -15.83 0.89
N THR A 51 -13.42 -16.77 1.48
CA THR A 51 -12.42 -17.60 0.78
C THR A 51 -12.98 -18.51 -0.30
N ARG A 52 -14.30 -18.76 -0.31
CA ARG A 52 -14.97 -19.60 -1.33
C ARG A 52 -15.56 -18.82 -2.50
N LEU A 53 -15.55 -17.50 -2.44
CA LEU A 53 -16.01 -16.67 -3.56
C LEU A 53 -15.13 -16.90 -4.81
N THR A 54 -15.74 -16.77 -5.98
CA THR A 54 -15.07 -16.96 -7.29
C THR A 54 -14.22 -15.76 -7.72
N LEU A 55 -13.61 -15.04 -6.75
CA LEU A 55 -12.83 -13.83 -6.93
C LEU A 55 -11.31 -14.13 -6.92
N LYS A 56 -10.87 -15.15 -7.64
CA LYS A 56 -9.48 -15.67 -7.66
C LYS A 56 -8.82 -15.63 -9.03
N GLN A 57 -9.44 -14.97 -10.00
CA GLN A 57 -8.92 -14.89 -11.36
C GLN A 57 -8.15 -13.59 -11.58
N VAL A 58 -7.21 -13.63 -12.50
CA VAL A 58 -6.55 -12.46 -13.11
C VAL A 58 -6.94 -12.50 -14.59
N GLU A 59 -7.62 -11.46 -15.04
CA GLU A 59 -8.20 -11.39 -16.39
C GLU A 59 -7.70 -10.12 -17.08
N THR A 60 -7.47 -10.20 -18.38
CA THR A 60 -7.15 -9.01 -19.20
C THR A 60 -8.43 -8.22 -19.43
N THR A 61 -8.36 -6.89 -19.30
CA THR A 61 -9.46 -5.99 -19.62
C THR A 61 -9.50 -5.64 -21.11
N ASP A 62 -10.64 -5.15 -21.60
CA ASP A 62 -10.79 -4.73 -23.00
C ASP A 62 -9.82 -3.57 -23.35
N GLU A 63 -9.44 -2.75 -22.36
CA GLU A 63 -8.47 -1.67 -22.52
C GLU A 63 -7.00 -2.15 -22.42
N GLY A 64 -6.76 -3.46 -22.35
CA GLY A 64 -5.42 -4.04 -22.28
C GLY A 64 -4.76 -3.98 -20.90
N GLY A 65 -5.53 -3.68 -19.86
CA GLY A 65 -5.11 -3.73 -18.46
C GLY A 65 -5.34 -5.11 -17.84
N LEU A 66 -5.26 -5.20 -16.51
CA LEU A 66 -5.56 -6.42 -15.74
C LEU A 66 -6.67 -6.16 -14.71
N ARG A 67 -7.62 -7.09 -14.61
CA ARG A 67 -8.63 -7.15 -13.55
C ARG A 67 -8.32 -8.32 -12.63
N ILE A 68 -7.98 -8.02 -11.39
CA ILE A 68 -7.41 -8.95 -10.39
C ILE A 68 -8.46 -9.20 -9.31
N GLY A 69 -8.92 -10.44 -9.15
CA GLY A 69 -9.84 -10.81 -8.09
C GLY A 69 -9.23 -10.59 -6.70
N THR A 70 -10.04 -10.10 -5.77
CA THR A 70 -9.60 -9.75 -4.39
C THR A 70 -8.96 -10.91 -3.63
N LEU A 71 -9.31 -12.17 -3.98
CA LEU A 71 -8.83 -13.39 -3.35
C LEU A 71 -7.61 -14.02 -4.03
N VAL A 72 -7.10 -13.42 -5.11
CA VAL A 72 -5.81 -13.81 -5.69
C VAL A 72 -4.75 -13.66 -4.60
N THR A 73 -4.00 -14.75 -4.33
CA THR A 73 -2.96 -14.69 -3.30
C THR A 73 -1.79 -13.82 -3.75
N ASN A 74 -1.08 -13.25 -2.81
CA ASN A 74 0.09 -12.44 -3.13
C ASN A 74 1.16 -13.25 -3.91
N SER A 75 1.29 -14.55 -3.62
CA SER A 75 2.21 -15.43 -4.38
C SER A 75 1.75 -15.63 -5.81
N ASP A 76 0.46 -15.92 -6.02
CA ASP A 76 -0.09 -16.16 -7.36
C ASP A 76 -0.03 -14.86 -8.19
N LEU A 77 -0.34 -13.71 -7.59
CA LEU A 77 -0.26 -12.42 -8.25
C LEU A 77 1.18 -12.07 -8.64
N ALA A 78 2.14 -12.23 -7.73
CA ALA A 78 3.55 -11.94 -8.02
C ALA A 78 4.16 -12.87 -9.08
N GLY A 79 3.67 -14.12 -9.16
CA GLY A 79 4.10 -15.12 -10.13
C GLY A 79 3.28 -15.16 -11.42
N HIS A 80 2.25 -14.32 -11.56
CA HIS A 80 1.39 -14.33 -12.74
C HIS A 80 2.16 -13.87 -13.98
N PRO A 81 2.11 -14.61 -15.12
CA PRO A 81 2.88 -14.28 -16.32
C PRO A 81 2.70 -12.84 -16.79
N ASP A 82 1.45 -12.35 -16.87
CA ASP A 82 1.17 -10.99 -17.32
C ASP A 82 1.66 -9.93 -16.33
N VAL A 83 1.68 -10.23 -15.02
CA VAL A 83 2.22 -9.32 -14.00
C VAL A 83 3.74 -9.25 -14.11
N ILE A 84 4.41 -10.40 -14.33
CA ILE A 84 5.87 -10.44 -14.52
C ILE A 84 6.27 -9.71 -15.80
N ALA A 85 5.53 -9.92 -16.89
CA ALA A 85 5.86 -9.34 -18.19
C ALA A 85 5.53 -7.85 -18.28
N ASN A 86 4.36 -7.44 -17.79
CA ASN A 86 3.77 -6.14 -18.09
C ASN A 86 3.79 -5.17 -16.89
N TYR A 87 3.84 -5.69 -15.66
CA TYR A 87 3.84 -4.91 -14.41
C TYR A 87 4.95 -5.37 -13.44
N PRO A 88 6.23 -5.48 -13.89
CA PRO A 88 7.29 -6.05 -13.06
C PRO A 88 7.47 -5.35 -11.70
N VAL A 89 7.18 -4.04 -11.61
CA VAL A 89 7.23 -3.28 -10.35
C VAL A 89 6.28 -3.88 -9.30
N LEU A 90 5.10 -4.37 -9.71
CA LEU A 90 4.13 -4.99 -8.81
C LEU A 90 4.63 -6.33 -8.29
N SER A 91 5.13 -7.20 -9.18
CA SER A 91 5.73 -8.48 -8.78
C SER A 91 6.88 -8.25 -7.79
N ARG A 92 7.81 -7.35 -8.10
CA ARG A 92 8.95 -7.00 -7.23
C ARG A 92 8.52 -6.46 -5.88
N ALA A 93 7.53 -5.57 -5.84
CA ALA A 93 6.99 -5.01 -4.60
C ALA A 93 6.38 -6.11 -3.70
N ILE A 94 5.56 -6.97 -4.26
CA ILE A 94 4.95 -8.09 -3.52
C ILE A 94 6.04 -9.04 -2.98
N LEU A 95 7.03 -9.39 -3.79
CA LEU A 95 8.13 -10.29 -3.40
C LEU A 95 9.06 -9.67 -2.36
N ALA A 96 9.17 -8.35 -2.31
CA ALA A 96 9.92 -7.64 -1.27
C ALA A 96 9.22 -7.66 0.11
N GLY A 97 7.91 -7.96 0.14
CA GLY A 97 7.09 -8.03 1.35
C GLY A 97 6.94 -9.45 1.91
N ALA A 98 6.68 -9.54 3.20
CA ALA A 98 6.34 -10.77 3.93
C ALA A 98 7.35 -11.93 3.73
N THR A 99 6.90 -13.16 3.99
CA THR A 99 7.58 -14.42 3.66
C THR A 99 6.76 -15.18 2.61
N GLY A 100 7.35 -16.20 1.96
CA GLY A 100 6.63 -17.07 1.03
C GLY A 100 5.38 -17.69 1.64
N GLN A 101 5.47 -18.16 2.88
CA GLN A 101 4.35 -18.75 3.62
C GLN A 101 3.21 -17.76 3.81
N LEU A 102 3.51 -16.52 4.20
CA LEU A 102 2.50 -15.48 4.36
C LEU A 102 1.90 -15.08 3.01
N ARG A 103 2.72 -14.90 1.97
CA ARG A 103 2.23 -14.55 0.62
C ARG A 103 1.32 -15.61 0.03
N ASN A 104 1.52 -16.89 0.37
CA ASN A 104 0.64 -18.01 -0.05
C ASN A 104 -0.76 -17.94 0.59
N LYS A 105 -0.97 -17.10 1.60
CA LYS A 105 -2.25 -16.93 2.30
C LYS A 105 -2.82 -15.52 2.18
N ALA A 106 -1.95 -14.51 2.24
CA ALA A 106 -2.34 -13.11 2.08
C ALA A 106 -2.94 -12.91 0.68
N THR A 107 -4.08 -12.22 0.63
CA THR A 107 -4.83 -11.96 -0.59
C THR A 107 -4.67 -10.51 -1.03
N THR A 108 -4.93 -10.22 -2.30
CA THR A 108 -4.83 -8.88 -2.88
C THR A 108 -5.67 -7.87 -2.10
N GLY A 109 -6.97 -8.10 -1.90
CA GLY A 109 -7.82 -7.20 -1.10
C GLY A 109 -7.39 -7.10 0.35
N GLY A 110 -7.00 -8.22 0.97
CA GLY A 110 -6.49 -8.22 2.36
C GLY A 110 -5.19 -7.44 2.52
N ASN A 111 -4.36 -7.38 1.48
CA ASN A 111 -3.12 -6.60 1.50
C ASN A 111 -3.39 -5.08 1.49
N PHE A 112 -4.40 -4.60 0.75
CA PHE A 112 -4.84 -3.20 0.83
C PHE A 112 -5.33 -2.81 2.22
N LEU A 113 -5.96 -3.73 2.92
CA LEU A 113 -6.60 -3.52 4.23
C LEU A 113 -5.69 -3.85 5.43
N GLN A 114 -4.40 -4.16 5.20
CA GLN A 114 -3.50 -4.40 6.32
C GLN A 114 -3.27 -3.14 7.14
N ARG A 115 -3.33 -3.27 8.47
CA ARG A 115 -3.20 -2.16 9.39
C ARG A 115 -1.73 -1.88 9.74
N THR A 116 -1.46 -0.70 10.26
CA THR A 116 -0.12 -0.25 10.67
C THR A 116 0.60 -1.25 11.58
N ARG A 117 1.93 -1.14 11.66
CA ARG A 117 2.80 -1.88 12.61
C ARG A 117 3.38 -0.97 13.69
N CYS A 118 2.72 0.15 13.97
CA CYS A 118 3.08 1.04 15.08
C CYS A 118 3.04 0.26 16.42
N TYR A 119 4.10 0.35 17.22
CA TYR A 119 4.20 -0.35 18.50
C TYR A 119 3.04 -0.01 19.43
N TYR A 120 2.69 1.25 19.54
CA TYR A 120 1.60 1.74 20.40
C TYR A 120 0.20 1.29 19.93
N PHE A 121 0.05 1.02 18.64
CA PHE A 121 -1.17 0.38 18.13
C PHE A 121 -1.30 -1.07 18.58
N TYR A 122 -0.17 -1.78 18.71
CA TYR A 122 -0.11 -3.18 19.14
C TYR A 122 -0.09 -3.35 20.67
N GLN A 123 0.25 -2.32 21.43
CA GLN A 123 0.25 -2.32 22.90
C GLN A 123 -1.13 -1.84 23.39
N THR A 124 -1.98 -2.77 23.84
CA THR A 124 -3.38 -2.47 24.23
C THR A 124 -3.50 -1.66 25.51
N ASP A 125 -2.49 -1.63 26.33
CA ASP A 125 -2.36 -0.81 27.55
C ASP A 125 -1.82 0.61 27.27
N SER A 126 -1.39 0.89 26.04
CA SER A 126 -0.93 2.22 25.61
C SER A 126 -2.04 3.03 24.96
N PRO A 127 -2.12 4.34 25.16
CA PRO A 127 -3.03 5.21 24.39
C PRO A 127 -2.77 5.12 22.89
N CYS A 128 -3.82 5.10 22.08
CA CYS A 128 -3.69 5.12 20.61
C CYS A 128 -4.96 5.63 19.94
N ASN A 129 -4.92 6.83 19.38
CA ASN A 129 -6.05 7.44 18.67
C ASN A 129 -6.57 6.61 17.49
N LYS A 130 -5.71 5.75 16.89
CA LYS A 130 -6.11 4.86 15.79
C LYS A 130 -6.91 3.65 16.29
N ARG A 131 -6.66 3.19 17.51
CA ARG A 131 -7.39 2.09 18.14
C ARG A 131 -8.58 2.59 18.96
N GLU A 132 -8.36 3.66 19.72
CA GLU A 132 -9.34 4.27 20.61
C GLU A 132 -9.27 5.80 20.48
N PRO A 133 -10.19 6.40 19.69
CA PRO A 133 -10.17 7.83 19.41
C PRO A 133 -10.18 8.70 20.68
N GLY A 134 -9.34 9.74 20.70
CA GLY A 134 -9.25 10.69 21.80
C GLY A 134 -8.31 10.29 22.94
N THR A 135 -7.67 9.11 22.89
CA THR A 135 -6.75 8.67 23.96
C THR A 135 -5.34 9.21 23.84
N GLY A 136 -4.96 9.73 22.66
CA GLY A 136 -3.64 10.31 22.40
C GLY A 136 -2.72 9.46 21.50
N CYS A 137 -1.53 9.97 21.22
CA CYS A 137 -0.51 9.31 20.39
C CYS A 137 0.88 9.42 21.04
N PRO A 138 1.28 8.49 21.92
CA PRO A 138 2.60 8.50 22.56
C PRO A 138 3.77 8.37 21.58
N ALA A 139 3.52 7.85 20.36
CA ALA A 139 4.54 7.70 19.33
C ALA A 139 5.22 9.01 18.94
N ILE A 140 4.52 10.15 19.04
CA ILE A 140 5.03 11.47 18.63
C ILE A 140 6.29 11.84 19.42
N ASN A 141 6.30 11.55 20.74
CA ASN A 141 7.41 11.85 21.64
C ASN A 141 8.15 10.59 22.12
N GLY A 142 7.79 9.41 21.59
CA GLY A 142 8.33 8.11 22.01
C GLY A 142 9.07 7.40 20.89
N GLU A 143 8.90 6.07 20.81
CA GLU A 143 9.50 5.23 19.78
C GLU A 143 8.86 5.48 18.43
N ASN A 144 9.53 6.23 17.55
CA ASN A 144 8.99 6.63 16.24
C ASN A 144 9.89 6.31 15.04
N ARG A 145 11.01 5.62 15.26
CA ARG A 145 12.00 5.30 14.21
C ARG A 145 11.38 4.72 12.93
N ALA A 146 10.41 3.83 13.05
CA ALA A 146 9.75 3.18 11.90
C ALA A 146 8.54 3.97 11.37
N LEU A 147 8.16 5.08 11.99
CA LEU A 147 6.90 5.77 11.69
C LEU A 147 7.05 6.80 10.56
N ALA A 148 5.92 7.33 10.09
CA ALA A 148 5.84 8.23 8.95
C ALA A 148 6.43 9.61 9.22
N ILE A 149 6.87 10.28 8.13
CA ILE A 149 7.33 11.67 8.11
C ILE A 149 6.48 12.55 7.18
N LEU A 150 5.58 11.94 6.38
CA LEU A 150 4.68 12.61 5.45
C LEU A 150 3.22 12.21 5.71
N GLY A 151 2.29 13.12 5.48
CA GLY A 151 0.86 12.91 5.71
C GLY A 151 0.48 12.69 7.18
N THR A 152 1.35 13.04 8.12
CA THR A 152 1.15 12.90 9.56
C THR A 152 0.25 13.99 10.12
N SER A 153 -0.28 13.76 11.33
CA SER A 153 -1.02 14.76 12.10
C SER A 153 -0.62 14.72 13.58
N ASP A 154 -1.07 15.70 14.35
CA ASP A 154 -0.89 15.70 15.80
C ASP A 154 -1.64 14.56 16.49
N ALA A 155 -2.57 13.90 15.79
CA ALA A 155 -3.31 12.75 16.30
C ALA A 155 -2.65 11.40 15.95
N CYS A 156 -1.83 11.30 14.88
CA CYS A 156 -1.20 10.03 14.48
C CYS A 156 -0.07 10.23 13.46
N ILE A 157 1.02 9.49 13.67
CA ILE A 157 2.18 9.42 12.77
C ILE A 157 2.44 7.98 12.26
N ALA A 158 1.44 7.12 12.28
CA ALA A 158 1.59 5.71 11.90
C ALA A 158 1.88 5.57 10.40
N GLN A 159 2.87 4.73 10.06
CA GLN A 159 3.25 4.42 8.69
C GLN A 159 2.31 3.40 8.06
N HIS A 160 2.02 3.57 6.76
CA HIS A 160 1.36 2.56 5.93
C HIS A 160 2.34 1.42 5.59
N PRO A 161 1.99 0.15 5.81
CA PRO A 161 2.98 -0.94 5.77
C PRO A 161 3.09 -1.67 4.42
N SER A 162 2.16 -1.48 3.48
CA SER A 162 2.05 -2.32 2.28
C SER A 162 3.00 -1.92 1.16
N ASP A 163 3.94 -2.79 0.82
CA ASP A 163 4.78 -2.67 -0.38
C ASP A 163 3.94 -2.79 -1.66
N MET A 164 2.98 -3.71 -1.70
CA MET A 164 2.07 -3.89 -2.85
C MET A 164 1.28 -2.62 -3.14
N ALA A 165 0.72 -1.98 -2.10
CA ALA A 165 -0.07 -0.77 -2.28
C ALA A 165 0.75 0.40 -2.85
N VAL A 166 2.06 0.46 -2.56
CA VAL A 166 2.97 1.44 -3.18
C VAL A 166 3.06 1.23 -4.71
N ALA A 167 3.25 -0.02 -5.15
CA ALA A 167 3.24 -0.32 -6.58
C ALA A 167 1.87 -0.09 -7.23
N MET A 168 0.78 -0.45 -6.55
CA MET A 168 -0.59 -0.22 -7.03
C MET A 168 -0.92 1.28 -7.15
N ARG A 169 -0.39 2.11 -6.25
CA ARG A 169 -0.53 3.57 -6.30
C ARG A 169 0.20 4.19 -7.50
N LEU A 170 1.43 3.72 -7.76
CA LEU A 170 2.21 4.11 -8.93
C LEU A 170 1.51 3.72 -10.24
N LEU A 171 0.88 2.54 -10.27
CA LEU A 171 0.20 1.98 -11.45
C LEU A 171 -1.21 2.56 -11.65
N ASP A 172 -1.66 3.53 -10.87
CA ASP A 172 -3.01 4.10 -10.90
C ASP A 172 -4.12 3.05 -10.83
N ALA A 173 -3.92 2.04 -9.98
CA ALA A 173 -4.89 0.98 -9.79
C ALA A 173 -6.23 1.52 -9.28
N LYS A 174 -7.32 0.85 -9.66
CA LYS A 174 -8.67 1.14 -9.19
C LYS A 174 -9.21 -0.06 -8.42
N ILE A 175 -9.92 0.18 -7.34
CA ILE A 175 -10.54 -0.83 -6.48
C ILE A 175 -12.03 -0.90 -6.78
N GLU A 176 -12.52 -2.05 -7.20
CA GLU A 176 -13.95 -2.33 -7.37
C GLU A 176 -14.51 -2.93 -6.09
N THR A 177 -15.69 -2.47 -5.70
CA THR A 177 -16.35 -2.90 -4.46
C THR A 177 -17.82 -3.22 -4.70
N VAL A 178 -18.40 -3.98 -3.77
CA VAL A 178 -19.84 -4.20 -3.64
C VAL A 178 -20.28 -3.84 -2.22
N LYS A 179 -21.37 -3.09 -2.09
CA LYS A 179 -21.97 -2.68 -0.81
C LYS A 179 -23.06 -3.65 -0.37
N ALA A 180 -23.51 -3.48 0.87
CA ALA A 180 -24.55 -4.31 1.47
C ALA A 180 -25.91 -4.24 0.75
N ASP A 181 -26.20 -3.14 0.06
CA ASP A 181 -27.39 -2.96 -0.77
C ASP A 181 -27.25 -3.55 -2.20
N GLY A 182 -26.10 -4.15 -2.51
CA GLY A 182 -25.76 -4.69 -3.81
C GLY A 182 -25.24 -3.65 -4.81
N SER A 183 -25.20 -2.37 -4.46
CA SER A 183 -24.58 -1.35 -5.33
C SER A 183 -23.07 -1.54 -5.40
N THR A 184 -22.48 -1.15 -6.53
CA THR A 184 -21.04 -1.24 -6.77
C THR A 184 -20.44 0.13 -6.99
N ARG A 185 -19.16 0.30 -6.68
CA ARG A 185 -18.39 1.49 -7.05
C ARG A 185 -16.94 1.14 -7.37
N THR A 186 -16.30 2.04 -8.08
CA THR A 186 -14.87 1.96 -8.40
C THR A 186 -14.15 3.13 -7.74
N ILE A 187 -13.10 2.85 -6.97
CA ILE A 187 -12.35 3.82 -6.17
C ILE A 187 -10.90 3.82 -6.67
N PRO A 188 -10.38 4.95 -7.17
CA PRO A 188 -8.94 5.07 -7.45
C PRO A 188 -8.13 4.82 -6.17
N VAL A 189 -6.98 4.13 -6.27
CA VAL A 189 -6.11 3.92 -5.10
C VAL A 189 -5.61 5.23 -4.51
N SER A 190 -5.50 6.28 -5.32
CA SER A 190 -5.19 7.65 -4.87
C SER A 190 -6.22 8.26 -3.91
N GLU A 191 -7.45 7.75 -3.92
CA GLU A 191 -8.57 8.23 -3.11
C GLU A 191 -9.01 7.19 -2.06
N PHE A 192 -8.33 6.04 -2.03
CA PHE A 192 -8.75 4.92 -1.19
C PHE A 192 -8.37 5.09 0.28
N TYR A 193 -7.16 5.57 0.56
CA TYR A 193 -6.67 5.75 1.93
C TYR A 193 -7.03 7.13 2.46
N CYS A 194 -7.23 7.21 3.78
CA CYS A 194 -7.52 8.45 4.48
C CYS A 194 -6.31 8.91 5.28
N LEU A 195 -5.87 10.15 5.06
CA LEU A 195 -4.90 10.79 5.95
C LEU A 195 -5.46 10.87 7.38
N PRO A 196 -4.64 10.69 8.42
CA PRO A 196 -5.10 10.60 9.80
C PRO A 196 -5.84 11.84 10.30
N LYS A 197 -5.43 13.04 9.92
CA LYS A 197 -6.05 14.30 10.40
C LYS A 197 -6.48 14.16 11.88
N ASP A 198 -7.75 14.46 12.19
CA ASP A 198 -8.34 14.29 13.53
C ASP A 198 -9.02 12.93 13.73
N THR A 199 -9.07 12.09 12.67
CA THR A 199 -9.79 10.81 12.67
C THR A 199 -8.90 9.63 12.26
N PRO A 200 -7.77 9.37 12.95
CA PRO A 200 -6.81 8.34 12.53
C PRO A 200 -7.35 6.90 12.58
N HIS A 201 -8.49 6.66 13.18
CA HIS A 201 -9.19 5.37 13.19
C HIS A 201 -9.89 5.07 11.85
N ILE A 202 -10.12 6.09 11.01
CA ILE A 202 -10.65 5.95 9.64
C ILE A 202 -9.44 5.85 8.72
N GLU A 203 -9.13 4.63 8.24
CA GLU A 203 -7.92 4.37 7.45
C GLU A 203 -8.16 4.33 5.94
N ASN A 204 -9.42 4.14 5.53
CA ASN A 204 -9.85 4.08 4.13
C ASN A 204 -11.31 4.51 3.99
N VAL A 205 -11.76 4.66 2.74
CA VAL A 205 -13.11 5.17 2.40
C VAL A 205 -14.19 4.09 2.30
N LEU A 206 -13.90 2.84 2.65
CA LEU A 206 -14.90 1.78 2.62
C LEU A 206 -15.98 1.99 3.68
N GLU A 207 -17.20 1.70 3.31
CA GLU A 207 -18.35 1.71 4.22
C GLU A 207 -18.47 0.37 4.98
N SER A 208 -19.28 0.35 6.03
CA SER A 208 -19.57 -0.90 6.75
C SER A 208 -20.16 -1.94 5.80
N GLY A 209 -19.63 -3.16 5.81
CA GLY A 209 -20.07 -4.23 4.94
C GLY A 209 -19.65 -4.07 3.47
N GLU A 210 -18.87 -3.07 3.10
CA GLU A 210 -18.38 -2.92 1.73
C GLU A 210 -17.20 -3.85 1.46
N LEU A 211 -17.37 -4.76 0.49
CA LEU A 211 -16.39 -5.77 0.11
C LEU A 211 -15.61 -5.34 -1.14
N ILE A 212 -14.29 -5.35 -1.06
CA ILE A 212 -13.44 -5.28 -2.26
C ILE A 212 -13.64 -6.55 -3.07
N THR A 213 -14.01 -6.41 -4.34
CA THR A 213 -14.19 -7.54 -5.26
C THR A 213 -13.01 -7.73 -6.20
N HIS A 214 -12.51 -6.64 -6.79
CA HIS A 214 -11.39 -6.68 -7.72
C HIS A 214 -10.50 -5.44 -7.57
N VAL A 215 -9.31 -5.56 -8.15
CA VAL A 215 -8.39 -4.44 -8.40
C VAL A 215 -8.10 -4.41 -9.89
N VAL A 216 -8.26 -3.25 -10.51
CA VAL A 216 -8.06 -3.04 -11.94
C VAL A 216 -6.80 -2.20 -12.16
N LEU A 217 -5.89 -2.72 -12.96
CA LEU A 217 -4.73 -2.00 -13.47
C LEU A 217 -5.02 -1.47 -14.87
N PRO A 218 -4.61 -0.25 -15.22
CA PRO A 218 -4.68 0.24 -16.60
C PRO A 218 -3.70 -0.53 -17.50
N ALA A 219 -3.70 -0.23 -18.80
CA ALA A 219 -2.70 -0.75 -19.73
C ALA A 219 -1.26 -0.52 -19.21
N PRO A 220 -0.31 -1.40 -19.52
CA PRO A 220 1.06 -1.32 -19.03
C PRO A 220 1.75 -0.01 -19.41
N ILE A 221 2.51 0.53 -18.48
CA ILE A 221 3.35 1.71 -18.68
C ILE A 221 4.72 1.24 -19.20
N LYS A 222 5.23 1.88 -20.27
CA LYS A 222 6.58 1.59 -20.79
C LYS A 222 7.66 2.15 -19.88
N GLY A 223 8.84 1.53 -19.91
CA GLY A 223 10.01 1.96 -19.17
C GLY A 223 10.60 0.88 -18.27
N MET A 224 11.62 1.24 -17.53
CA MET A 224 12.27 0.37 -16.56
C MET A 224 11.45 0.34 -15.27
N HIS A 225 10.86 -0.80 -14.95
CA HIS A 225 10.13 -1.03 -13.71
C HIS A 225 11.06 -1.44 -12.57
N THR A 226 11.09 -0.70 -11.48
CA THR A 226 11.88 -1.05 -10.29
C THR A 226 11.08 -0.94 -9.00
N TYR A 227 11.47 -1.72 -8.00
CA TYR A 227 11.03 -1.57 -6.62
C TYR A 227 12.23 -1.74 -5.69
N ASP A 228 12.62 -0.66 -5.05
CA ASP A 228 13.74 -0.61 -4.14
C ASP A 228 13.26 -0.41 -2.71
N LYS A 229 13.78 -1.23 -1.79
CA LYS A 229 13.35 -1.23 -0.40
C LYS A 229 14.54 -1.24 0.55
N VAL A 230 14.68 -0.18 1.29
CA VAL A 230 15.65 -0.10 2.40
C VAL A 230 14.99 -0.63 3.67
N ARG A 231 15.64 -1.59 4.33
CA ARG A 231 15.12 -2.30 5.49
C ARG A 231 16.25 -2.77 6.40
N ASP A 232 15.93 -3.05 7.66
CA ASP A 232 16.93 -3.42 8.70
C ASP A 232 17.53 -4.81 8.52
N ARG A 233 16.93 -5.69 7.72
CA ARG A 233 17.40 -7.06 7.47
C ARG A 233 17.02 -7.55 6.07
N ALA A 234 17.67 -8.59 5.60
CA ALA A 234 17.57 -9.08 4.24
C ALA A 234 16.15 -9.55 3.80
N SER A 235 15.31 -10.01 4.74
CA SER A 235 13.96 -10.47 4.48
C SER A 235 13.04 -10.23 5.67
N TYR A 236 11.73 -10.32 5.44
CA TYR A 236 10.71 -10.23 6.47
C TYR A 236 10.87 -8.99 7.36
N ALA A 237 11.00 -7.84 6.73
CA ALA A 237 11.02 -6.54 7.37
C ALA A 237 10.20 -5.54 6.57
N PHE A 238 9.50 -4.64 7.27
CA PHE A 238 8.83 -3.50 6.66
C PHE A 238 9.87 -2.49 6.16
N ALA A 239 9.48 -1.67 5.18
CA ALA A 239 10.36 -0.66 4.65
C ALA A 239 10.65 0.43 5.70
N LEU A 240 11.91 0.82 5.82
CA LEU A 240 12.27 2.12 6.37
C LEU A 240 11.92 3.21 5.35
N VAL A 241 12.34 3.00 4.10
CA VAL A 241 11.96 3.75 2.92
C VAL A 241 11.91 2.77 1.75
N SER A 242 10.93 2.91 0.86
CA SER A 242 10.89 2.20 -0.42
C SER A 242 10.45 3.13 -1.53
N CYS A 243 10.84 2.77 -2.76
CA CYS A 243 10.46 3.48 -3.97
C CYS A 243 10.06 2.46 -5.04
N ALA A 244 8.82 2.56 -5.51
CA ALA A 244 8.40 1.99 -6.78
C ALA A 244 8.67 3.03 -7.86
N ALA A 245 9.19 2.62 -9.01
CA ALA A 245 9.42 3.51 -10.13
C ALA A 245 9.18 2.81 -11.48
N VAL A 246 8.62 3.57 -12.42
CA VAL A 246 8.62 3.26 -13.84
C VAL A 246 9.21 4.47 -14.55
N ILE A 247 10.37 4.28 -15.17
CA ILE A 247 11.13 5.36 -15.82
C ILE A 247 11.53 4.90 -17.21
N GLU A 248 11.25 5.71 -18.22
CA GLU A 248 11.70 5.54 -19.60
C GLU A 248 12.66 6.69 -19.94
N VAL A 249 13.76 6.34 -20.59
CA VAL A 249 14.76 7.29 -21.09
C VAL A 249 14.68 7.27 -22.62
N GLY A 250 14.49 8.43 -23.22
CA GLY A 250 14.48 8.60 -24.68
C GLY A 250 15.88 8.49 -25.31
N ASP A 251 15.92 8.40 -26.62
CA ASP A 251 17.16 8.30 -27.40
C ASP A 251 18.09 9.53 -27.24
N ASP A 252 17.53 10.64 -26.80
CA ASP A 252 18.24 11.89 -26.51
C ASP A 252 18.78 11.97 -25.06
N GLY A 253 18.58 10.92 -24.28
CA GLY A 253 19.01 10.83 -22.88
C GLY A 253 18.06 11.52 -21.87
N HIS A 254 16.90 12.04 -22.33
CA HIS A 254 15.92 12.68 -21.45
C HIS A 254 14.91 11.65 -20.89
N LEU A 255 14.36 11.96 -19.71
CA LEU A 255 13.35 11.16 -19.05
C LEU A 255 11.99 11.39 -19.73
N THR A 256 11.49 10.43 -20.53
CA THR A 256 10.23 10.54 -21.28
C THR A 256 9.03 9.98 -20.52
N THR A 257 9.26 9.12 -19.54
CA THR A 257 8.26 8.64 -18.59
C THR A 257 8.86 8.63 -17.19
N VAL A 258 8.18 9.25 -16.24
CA VAL A 258 8.56 9.21 -14.81
C VAL A 258 7.30 8.95 -13.98
N ARG A 259 7.24 7.80 -13.33
CA ARG A 259 6.21 7.47 -12.34
C ARG A 259 6.90 7.01 -11.07
N LEU A 260 6.52 7.59 -9.93
CA LEU A 260 7.16 7.38 -8.64
C LEU A 260 6.12 7.21 -7.53
N ALA A 261 6.31 6.19 -6.69
CA ALA A 261 5.57 6.04 -5.45
C ALA A 261 6.49 5.60 -4.32
N PHE A 262 6.29 6.15 -3.15
CA PHE A 262 7.14 5.89 -1.98
C PHE A 262 6.37 5.17 -0.88
N GLY A 263 7.03 4.23 -0.23
CA GLY A 263 6.57 3.55 0.97
C GLY A 263 7.50 3.77 2.15
N GLY A 264 7.02 3.52 3.35
CA GLY A 264 7.80 3.68 4.56
C GLY A 264 7.96 5.12 5.06
N ILE A 265 7.56 6.11 4.28
CA ILE A 265 7.68 7.53 4.64
C ILE A 265 6.33 8.20 4.90
N GLY A 266 5.24 7.66 4.36
CA GLY A 266 3.90 8.21 4.45
C GLY A 266 2.94 7.41 5.33
N THR A 267 1.86 8.06 5.73
CA THR A 267 0.70 7.41 6.37
C THR A 267 -0.14 6.62 5.37
N GLU A 268 0.12 6.83 4.08
CA GLU A 268 -0.40 6.10 2.92
C GLU A 268 0.72 5.90 1.89
N PRO A 269 0.52 5.12 0.81
CA PRO A 269 1.44 5.08 -0.33
C PRO A 269 1.60 6.49 -0.93
N TRP A 270 2.81 7.06 -0.90
CA TRP A 270 3.05 8.47 -1.17
C TRP A 270 3.46 8.72 -2.62
N CYS A 271 2.70 9.53 -3.33
CA CYS A 271 3.01 10.03 -4.66
C CYS A 271 2.95 11.56 -4.68
N ASN A 272 3.70 12.17 -5.60
CA ASN A 272 3.64 13.60 -5.84
C ASN A 272 3.83 13.86 -7.34
N GLU A 273 2.74 14.17 -8.04
CA GLU A 273 2.72 14.40 -9.49
C GLU A 273 3.60 15.61 -9.89
N ALA A 274 3.75 16.61 -9.02
CA ALA A 274 4.64 17.74 -9.30
C ALA A 274 6.12 17.32 -9.32
N VAL A 275 6.51 16.29 -8.54
CA VAL A 275 7.85 15.70 -8.58
C VAL A 275 8.08 14.96 -9.90
N GLU A 276 7.10 14.19 -10.36
CA GLU A 276 7.14 13.50 -11.65
C GLU A 276 7.26 14.50 -12.80
N ALA A 277 6.40 15.53 -12.80
CA ALA A 277 6.41 16.60 -13.81
C ALA A 277 7.73 17.41 -13.84
N LEU A 278 8.36 17.62 -12.69
CA LEU A 278 9.66 18.32 -12.62
C LEU A 278 10.81 17.51 -13.22
N LEU A 279 10.71 16.18 -13.19
CA LEU A 279 11.71 15.27 -13.75
C LEU A 279 11.50 14.99 -15.23
N MET A 280 10.27 15.07 -15.73
CA MET A 280 9.92 14.84 -17.14
C MET A 280 10.66 15.80 -18.07
N ASP A 281 11.06 15.27 -19.22
CA ASP A 281 11.77 16.00 -20.30
C ASP A 281 13.11 16.62 -19.85
N THR A 282 13.73 16.06 -18.79
CA THR A 282 15.05 16.47 -18.30
C THR A 282 16.08 15.36 -18.47
N ASP A 283 17.36 15.71 -18.41
CA ASP A 283 18.50 14.79 -18.40
C ASP A 283 18.69 14.08 -17.03
N GLY A 284 17.85 14.37 -16.05
CA GLY A 284 17.94 13.80 -14.71
C GLY A 284 19.27 14.09 -14.01
N ASN A 285 19.88 15.25 -14.24
CA ASN A 285 21.13 15.64 -13.58
C ASN A 285 20.95 15.85 -12.06
N ASP A 286 22.07 15.92 -11.34
CA ASP A 286 22.08 16.00 -9.88
C ASP A 286 21.31 17.21 -9.31
N GLU A 287 21.25 18.34 -10.03
CA GLU A 287 20.51 19.52 -9.56
C GLU A 287 19.01 19.32 -9.67
N VAL A 288 18.53 18.77 -10.79
CA VAL A 288 17.09 18.46 -10.99
C VAL A 288 16.64 17.40 -9.99
N ILE A 289 17.43 16.33 -9.80
CA ILE A 289 17.13 15.29 -8.80
C ILE A 289 17.05 15.89 -7.39
N LYS A 290 17.95 16.83 -7.06
CA LYS A 290 17.92 17.51 -5.76
C LYS A 290 16.65 18.34 -5.59
N GLN A 291 16.25 19.11 -6.61
CA GLN A 291 15.01 19.90 -6.59
C GLN A 291 13.77 18.98 -6.46
N ALA A 292 13.75 17.87 -7.17
CA ALA A 292 12.70 16.86 -7.06
C ALA A 292 12.61 16.27 -5.63
N ALA A 293 13.76 15.98 -5.01
CA ALA A 293 13.80 15.49 -3.63
C ALA A 293 13.41 16.58 -2.61
N ASP A 294 13.75 17.85 -2.85
CA ASP A 294 13.32 18.97 -2.01
C ASP A 294 11.79 19.14 -2.08
N LEU A 295 11.22 19.08 -3.28
CA LEU A 295 9.77 19.14 -3.50
C LEU A 295 9.03 17.95 -2.87
N LEU A 296 9.55 16.72 -3.03
CA LEU A 296 8.96 15.51 -2.44
C LEU A 296 8.85 15.62 -0.91
N LEU A 297 9.85 16.22 -0.29
CA LEU A 297 10.04 16.24 1.17
C LEU A 297 9.70 17.58 1.81
N GLN A 298 9.14 18.54 1.06
CA GLN A 298 8.86 19.90 1.55
C GLN A 298 8.01 19.91 2.82
N ASP A 299 7.04 18.99 2.93
CA ASP A 299 6.13 18.89 4.07
C ASP A 299 6.54 17.79 5.07
N ALA A 300 7.75 17.22 4.93
CA ALA A 300 8.21 16.18 5.82
C ALA A 300 8.42 16.67 7.24
N LYS A 301 7.77 16.02 8.20
CA LYS A 301 7.89 16.31 9.64
C LYS A 301 8.51 15.11 10.33
N SER A 302 9.69 15.31 10.91
CA SER A 302 10.34 14.30 11.74
C SER A 302 9.91 14.45 13.19
N ASN A 303 9.96 13.33 13.92
CA ASN A 303 9.67 13.25 15.34
C ASN A 303 10.92 12.81 16.16
N GLY A 304 12.10 13.02 15.62
CA GLY A 304 13.41 12.79 16.24
C GLY A 304 14.06 11.47 15.79
N GLN A 305 13.49 10.30 16.08
CA GLN A 305 14.14 9.03 15.73
C GLN A 305 13.92 8.62 14.27
N ASN A 306 13.01 9.25 13.54
CA ASN A 306 12.74 9.01 12.12
C ASN A 306 13.36 10.06 11.16
N ASP A 307 14.22 10.94 11.66
CA ASP A 307 14.91 11.99 10.89
C ASP A 307 15.71 11.43 9.72
N PHE A 308 16.37 10.29 9.93
CA PHE A 308 17.20 9.62 8.92
C PHE A 308 16.43 9.26 7.65
N LYS A 309 15.10 9.18 7.69
CA LYS A 309 14.27 8.90 6.51
C LYS A 309 14.37 10.02 5.48
N ILE A 310 14.54 11.26 5.89
CA ILE A 310 14.69 12.40 4.98
C ILE A 310 15.92 12.23 4.08
N PRO A 311 17.18 12.17 4.60
CA PRO A 311 18.35 11.95 3.74
C PRO A 311 18.35 10.60 3.06
N LEU A 312 17.71 9.58 3.63
CA LEU A 312 17.60 8.25 3.02
C LEU A 312 16.71 8.28 1.79
N THR A 313 15.55 8.96 1.85
CA THR A 313 14.64 9.12 0.70
C THR A 313 15.32 9.88 -0.45
N ARG A 314 16.08 10.94 -0.15
CA ARG A 314 16.88 11.67 -1.16
C ARG A 314 17.84 10.77 -1.90
N ARG A 315 18.60 9.95 -1.15
CA ARG A 315 19.56 9.00 -1.75
C ARG A 315 18.87 7.93 -2.58
N LEU A 316 17.73 7.41 -2.10
CA LEU A 316 16.98 6.38 -2.81
C LEU A 316 16.41 6.92 -4.13
N LEU A 317 15.81 8.12 -4.12
CA LEU A 317 15.33 8.79 -5.34
C LEU A 317 16.47 8.97 -6.34
N LYS A 318 17.61 9.53 -5.91
CA LYS A 318 18.80 9.70 -6.75
C LYS A 318 19.26 8.38 -7.35
N GLN A 319 19.38 7.31 -6.56
CA GLN A 319 19.81 5.99 -7.00
C GLN A 319 18.86 5.41 -8.05
N VAL A 320 17.54 5.55 -7.88
CA VAL A 320 16.55 5.02 -8.80
C VAL A 320 16.63 5.71 -10.16
N ILE A 321 16.74 7.04 -10.17
CA ILE A 321 16.86 7.83 -11.42
C ILE A 321 18.19 7.52 -12.12
N GLN A 322 19.31 7.57 -11.41
CA GLN A 322 20.64 7.29 -12.00
C GLN A 322 20.73 5.88 -12.59
N ARG A 323 20.07 4.89 -11.97
CA ARG A 323 20.01 3.54 -12.54
C ARG A 323 19.19 3.47 -13.83
N ALA A 324 18.10 4.25 -13.92
CA ALA A 324 17.31 4.30 -15.15
C ALA A 324 18.11 4.95 -16.29
N LEU A 325 18.80 6.06 -16.03
CA LEU A 325 19.68 6.73 -17.01
C LEU A 325 20.78 5.79 -17.49
N ALA A 326 21.49 5.11 -16.57
CA ALA A 326 22.54 4.16 -16.95
C ALA A 326 22.03 2.95 -17.75
N ALA A 327 20.79 2.54 -17.56
CA ALA A 327 20.15 1.47 -18.35
C ALA A 327 19.78 1.95 -19.76
N GLY A 328 19.39 3.22 -19.92
CA GLY A 328 19.11 3.84 -21.22
C GLY A 328 20.36 4.04 -22.08
N GLU A 329 21.50 4.36 -21.47
CA GLU A 329 22.80 4.50 -22.19
C GLU A 329 23.35 3.19 -22.75
N GLY A 330 22.86 2.03 -22.26
CA GLY A 330 23.33 0.69 -22.67
C GLY A 330 22.38 -0.05 -23.60
N ALA A 331 21.24 0.52 -23.98
CA ALA A 331 20.25 -0.08 -24.86
C ALA A 331 20.38 0.42 -26.29
#